data_741ef0e4958eb3b5b917c5cfd7c408be
#
_entry.id   741ef0e4958eb3b5b917c5cfd7c408be
#
_cell.length_a   1.000
_cell.length_b   1.000
_cell.length_c   1.000
_cell.angle_alpha   90.00
_cell.angle_beta   90.00
_cell.angle_gamma   90.00
#
_symmetry.space_group_name_H-M   'P 1'
#
loop_
_entity.id
_entity.type
_entity.pdbx_description
1 polymer ?
#
loop_
_entity_poly.entity_id
_entity_poly.type
_entity_poly.pdbx_seq_one_letter_code
_entity_poly.pdbx_strand_id
1 'polypeptide(L)'
;MSSGLDRLVQLRLVAFDVDGVFTDGRFYLADDGSETKAFHTQDGYGIRQLVLSGITVAVISGRRSPAVEKRMAELGVSHVILGCGDKVAALTDLARSLEIELSDCAFVGDDFPDLPLLETVGLSVAVANAVSAVQERCDY
;
A
#
# COMPACT_ATOMS: atom_id res chain seq x y z
N MET A 1 8.64 -16.85 18.86
CA MET A 1 8.08 -15.67 18.19
C MET A 1 9.16 -15.00 17.36
N SER A 2 8.89 -14.79 16.07
CA SER A 2 9.80 -14.01 15.24
C SER A 2 9.75 -12.54 15.69
N SER A 3 10.89 -11.87 15.74
CA SER A 3 10.95 -10.44 15.99
C SER A 3 10.38 -9.69 14.77
N GLY A 4 10.02 -8.42 14.94
CA GLY A 4 9.61 -7.60 13.80
C GLY A 4 10.69 -7.52 12.72
N LEU A 5 11.96 -7.52 13.12
CA LEU A 5 13.09 -7.55 12.19
C LEU A 5 13.15 -8.85 11.40
N ASP A 6 12.90 -10.00 12.04
CA ASP A 6 12.87 -11.28 11.36
C ASP A 6 11.78 -11.32 10.29
N ARG A 7 10.60 -10.74 10.58
CA ARG A 7 9.52 -10.63 9.60
C ARG A 7 9.87 -9.73 8.43
N LEU A 8 10.56 -8.61 8.69
CA LEU A 8 11.01 -7.71 7.61
C LEU A 8 11.95 -8.41 6.63
N VAL A 9 12.86 -9.23 7.12
CA VAL A 9 13.82 -9.97 6.26
C VAL A 9 13.11 -10.98 5.36
N GLN A 10 11.95 -11.49 5.79
CA GLN A 10 11.19 -12.50 5.04
C GLN A 10 10.23 -11.90 4.01
N LEU A 11 10.04 -10.58 4.00
CA LEU A 11 9.10 -9.94 3.08
C LEU A 11 9.51 -10.11 1.63
N ARG A 12 8.55 -10.51 0.81
CA ARG A 12 8.68 -10.65 -0.64
C ARG A 12 7.79 -9.68 -1.40
N LEU A 13 6.72 -9.20 -0.77
CA LEU A 13 5.78 -8.25 -1.35
C LEU A 13 5.37 -7.23 -0.30
N VAL A 14 5.37 -5.96 -0.69
CA VAL A 14 4.83 -4.86 0.12
C VAL A 14 3.74 -4.16 -0.69
N ALA A 15 2.55 -4.14 -0.15
CA ALA A 15 1.41 -3.45 -0.75
C ALA A 15 1.07 -2.20 0.06
N PHE A 16 0.60 -1.17 -0.62
CA PHE A 16 0.28 0.13 -0.04
C PHE A 16 -1.12 0.57 -0.45
N ASP A 17 -1.85 1.16 0.48
CA ASP A 17 -2.93 2.08 0.14
C ASP A 17 -2.33 3.39 -0.38
N VAL A 18 -3.15 4.27 -0.94
CA VAL A 18 -2.69 5.55 -1.51
C VAL A 18 -3.08 6.73 -0.64
N ASP A 19 -4.38 6.98 -0.50
CA ASP A 19 -4.86 8.16 0.21
C ASP A 19 -4.56 8.02 1.71
N GLY A 20 -3.83 8.98 2.26
CA GLY A 20 -3.36 8.95 3.64
C GLY A 20 -2.04 8.19 3.84
N VAL A 21 -1.57 7.43 2.86
CA VAL A 21 -0.29 6.68 2.89
C VAL A 21 0.77 7.38 2.05
N PHE A 22 0.54 7.54 0.75
CA PHE A 22 1.41 8.33 -0.15
C PHE A 22 1.05 9.81 -0.15
N THR A 23 -0.13 10.16 0.34
CA THR A 23 -0.62 11.53 0.46
C THR A 23 -0.99 11.79 1.92
N ASP A 24 -1.36 13.01 2.23
CA ASP A 24 -1.88 13.37 3.55
C ASP A 24 -3.39 13.07 3.71
N GLY A 25 -3.99 12.35 2.77
CA GLY A 25 -5.41 12.03 2.74
C GLY A 25 -6.26 13.08 2.02
N ARG A 26 -5.66 14.17 1.59
CA ARG A 26 -6.35 15.25 0.87
C ARG A 26 -6.20 15.10 -0.64
N PHE A 27 -7.15 15.64 -1.35
CA PHE A 27 -7.07 15.84 -2.79
C PHE A 27 -7.77 17.13 -3.17
N TYR A 28 -7.37 17.70 -4.31
CA TYR A 28 -8.01 18.90 -4.85
C TYR A 28 -9.01 18.47 -5.91
N LEU A 29 -10.28 18.80 -5.71
CA LEU A 29 -11.36 18.47 -6.63
C LEU A 29 -11.74 19.76 -7.37
N ALA A 30 -11.55 19.76 -8.69
CA ALA A 30 -11.94 20.88 -9.54
C ALA A 30 -13.43 20.80 -9.89
N ASP A 31 -13.99 21.93 -10.35
CA ASP A 31 -15.40 22.03 -10.72
C ASP A 31 -15.79 21.08 -11.86
N ASP A 32 -14.86 20.73 -12.73
CA ASP A 32 -15.06 19.77 -13.82
C ASP A 32 -14.99 18.29 -13.38
N GLY A 33 -14.76 18.07 -12.08
CA GLY A 33 -14.62 16.72 -11.51
C GLY A 33 -13.21 16.14 -11.55
N SER A 34 -12.23 16.85 -12.13
CA SER A 34 -10.85 16.40 -12.12
C SER A 34 -10.25 16.48 -10.72
N GLU A 35 -9.33 15.56 -10.42
CA GLU A 35 -8.62 15.49 -9.14
C GLU A 35 -7.14 15.79 -9.32
N THR A 36 -6.56 16.43 -8.31
CA THR A 36 -5.11 16.63 -8.18
C THR A 36 -4.67 16.10 -6.82
N LYS A 37 -3.60 15.32 -6.80
CA LYS A 37 -2.98 14.79 -5.58
C LYS A 37 -1.54 15.25 -5.49
N ALA A 38 -1.06 15.45 -4.28
CA ALA A 38 0.34 15.76 -4.00
C ALA A 38 1.05 14.54 -3.43
N PHE A 39 2.17 14.16 -4.04
CA PHE A 39 3.02 13.05 -3.60
C PHE A 39 4.32 13.61 -3.03
N HIS A 40 4.89 12.88 -2.06
CA HIS A 40 6.15 13.26 -1.44
C HIS A 40 7.32 12.58 -2.15
N THR A 41 8.35 13.37 -2.50
CA THR A 41 9.53 12.84 -3.21
C THR A 41 10.31 11.81 -2.41
N GLN A 42 10.35 11.92 -1.08
CA GLN A 42 11.01 10.95 -0.21
C GLN A 42 10.34 9.58 -0.25
N ASP A 43 9.00 9.54 -0.30
CA ASP A 43 8.26 8.30 -0.49
C ASP A 43 8.62 7.64 -1.83
N GLY A 44 8.72 8.46 -2.87
CA GLY A 44 9.13 7.99 -4.19
C GLY A 44 10.51 7.34 -4.18
N TYR A 45 11.46 7.95 -3.49
CA TYR A 45 12.80 7.37 -3.33
C TYR A 45 12.73 6.01 -2.61
N GLY A 46 11.99 5.92 -1.51
CA GLY A 46 11.84 4.67 -0.75
C GLY A 46 11.22 3.54 -1.59
N ILE A 47 10.18 3.86 -2.35
CA ILE A 47 9.53 2.90 -3.25
C ILE A 47 10.50 2.40 -4.32
N ARG A 48 11.27 3.30 -4.93
CA ARG A 48 12.31 2.92 -5.89
C ARG A 48 13.34 1.97 -5.29
N GLN A 49 13.76 2.20 -4.05
CA GLN A 49 14.69 1.32 -3.36
C GLN A 49 14.09 -0.08 -3.14
N LEU A 50 12.83 -0.17 -2.76
CA LEU A 50 12.13 -1.46 -2.64
C LEU A 50 12.10 -2.20 -3.98
N VAL A 51 11.72 -1.53 -5.05
CA VAL A 51 11.68 -2.11 -6.40
C VAL A 51 13.06 -2.61 -6.82
N LEU A 52 14.10 -1.81 -6.62
CA LEU A 52 15.47 -2.16 -6.99
C LEU A 52 16.05 -3.30 -6.15
N SER A 53 15.56 -3.48 -4.92
CA SER A 53 15.99 -4.57 -4.04
C SER A 53 15.38 -5.92 -4.39
N GLY A 54 14.45 -5.97 -5.34
CA GLY A 54 13.78 -7.19 -5.78
C GLY A 54 12.50 -7.52 -5.01
N ILE A 55 12.05 -6.63 -4.10
CA ILE A 55 10.75 -6.78 -3.44
C ILE A 55 9.65 -6.38 -4.42
N THR A 56 8.62 -7.20 -4.52
CA THR A 56 7.43 -6.84 -5.30
C THR A 56 6.66 -5.74 -4.58
N VAL A 57 6.41 -4.64 -5.27
CA VAL A 57 5.63 -3.52 -4.75
C VAL A 57 4.28 -3.50 -5.45
N ALA A 58 3.21 -3.39 -4.68
CA ALA A 58 1.85 -3.26 -5.17
C ALA A 58 1.15 -2.05 -4.54
N VAL A 59 0.23 -1.46 -5.28
CA VAL A 59 -0.65 -0.40 -4.79
C VAL A 59 -2.08 -0.88 -4.94
N ILE A 60 -2.85 -0.80 -3.86
CA ILE A 60 -4.25 -1.24 -3.81
C ILE A 60 -5.09 -0.12 -3.19
N SER A 61 -5.91 0.52 -4.00
CA SER A 61 -6.74 1.65 -3.58
C SER A 61 -8.20 1.47 -3.98
N GLY A 62 -9.09 1.95 -3.14
CA GLY A 62 -10.52 1.97 -3.43
C GLY A 62 -10.92 3.01 -4.47
N ARG A 63 -10.08 3.99 -4.72
CA ARG A 63 -10.34 5.09 -5.65
C ARG A 63 -9.56 4.92 -6.95
N ARG A 64 -10.14 5.36 -8.05
CA ARG A 64 -9.45 5.46 -9.34
C ARG A 64 -8.83 6.85 -9.46
N SER A 65 -7.60 6.92 -9.94
CA SER A 65 -6.90 8.18 -10.12
C SER A 65 -5.84 8.05 -11.22
N PRO A 66 -5.97 8.79 -12.33
CA PRO A 66 -4.94 8.85 -13.36
C PRO A 66 -3.59 9.37 -12.82
N ALA A 67 -3.63 10.28 -11.84
CA ALA A 67 -2.42 10.79 -11.19
C ALA A 67 -1.65 9.68 -10.47
N VAL A 68 -2.35 8.77 -9.79
CA VAL A 68 -1.74 7.62 -9.12
C VAL A 68 -1.12 6.66 -10.15
N GLU A 69 -1.84 6.34 -11.22
CA GLU A 69 -1.32 5.47 -12.27
C GLU A 69 -0.02 6.03 -12.85
N LYS A 70 -0.01 7.32 -13.16
CA LYS A 70 1.16 8.01 -13.70
C LYS A 70 2.33 7.99 -12.72
N ARG A 71 2.09 8.32 -11.46
CA ARG A 71 3.13 8.37 -10.44
C ARG A 71 3.74 6.99 -10.20
N MET A 72 2.92 5.96 -10.08
CA MET A 72 3.39 4.60 -9.85
C MET A 72 4.19 4.07 -11.04
N ALA A 73 3.79 4.39 -12.26
CA ALA A 73 4.57 4.07 -13.46
C ALA A 73 5.95 4.72 -13.44
N GLU A 74 6.04 5.99 -13.04
CA GLU A 74 7.33 6.69 -12.89
C GLU A 74 8.24 5.99 -11.88
N LEU A 75 7.66 5.43 -10.81
CA LEU A 75 8.41 4.74 -9.75
C LEU A 75 8.74 3.29 -10.08
N GLY A 76 8.24 2.75 -11.18
CA GLY A 76 8.47 1.38 -11.58
C GLY A 76 7.60 0.36 -10.84
N VAL A 77 6.49 0.79 -10.25
CA VAL A 77 5.51 -0.09 -9.61
C VAL A 77 4.66 -0.74 -10.70
N SER A 78 4.74 -2.06 -10.82
CA SER A 78 4.04 -2.81 -11.88
C SER A 78 2.65 -3.32 -11.50
N HIS A 79 2.33 -3.35 -10.21
CA HIS A 79 1.04 -3.84 -9.72
C HIS A 79 0.26 -2.70 -9.09
N VAL A 80 -0.63 -2.11 -9.88
CA VAL A 80 -1.46 -0.96 -9.46
C VAL A 80 -2.92 -1.36 -9.63
N ILE A 81 -3.62 -1.57 -8.51
CA ILE A 81 -5.01 -2.00 -8.47
C ILE A 81 -5.84 -0.86 -7.89
N LEU A 82 -6.58 -0.18 -8.74
CA LEU A 82 -7.40 0.96 -8.38
C LEU A 82 -8.89 0.64 -8.51
N GLY A 83 -9.72 1.39 -7.80
CA GLY A 83 -11.17 1.15 -7.79
C GLY A 83 -11.54 -0.19 -7.15
N CYS A 84 -10.72 -0.64 -6.21
CA CYS A 84 -10.85 -1.96 -5.60
C CYS A 84 -11.83 -1.94 -4.42
N GLY A 85 -12.89 -2.74 -4.50
CA GLY A 85 -13.87 -2.88 -3.42
C GLY A 85 -13.48 -3.90 -2.35
N ASP A 86 -12.69 -4.89 -2.70
CA ASP A 86 -12.23 -5.95 -1.79
C ASP A 86 -10.71 -6.09 -1.87
N LYS A 87 -10.02 -5.40 -0.97
CA LYS A 87 -8.56 -5.38 -0.94
C LYS A 87 -7.96 -6.72 -0.53
N VAL A 88 -8.64 -7.49 0.30
CA VAL A 88 -8.18 -8.83 0.71
C VAL A 88 -8.17 -9.77 -0.50
N ALA A 89 -9.25 -9.79 -1.27
CA ALA A 89 -9.32 -10.59 -2.48
C ALA A 89 -8.26 -10.16 -3.50
N ALA A 90 -8.08 -8.84 -3.68
CA ALA A 90 -7.11 -8.30 -4.63
C ALA A 90 -5.67 -8.73 -4.29
N LEU A 91 -5.25 -8.59 -3.03
CA LEU A 91 -3.91 -9.01 -2.63
C LEU A 91 -3.75 -10.53 -2.66
N THR A 92 -4.76 -11.26 -2.22
CA THR A 92 -4.74 -12.73 -2.25
C THR A 92 -4.54 -13.25 -3.66
N ASP A 93 -5.28 -12.72 -4.63
CA ASP A 93 -5.16 -13.12 -6.04
C ASP A 93 -3.79 -12.75 -6.61
N LEU A 94 -3.30 -11.55 -6.31
CA LEU A 94 -1.97 -11.13 -6.76
C LEU A 94 -0.87 -12.02 -6.17
N ALA A 95 -0.88 -12.23 -4.86
CA ALA A 95 0.11 -13.07 -4.18
C ALA A 95 0.11 -14.50 -4.74
N ARG A 96 -1.08 -15.06 -4.96
CA ARG A 96 -1.23 -16.39 -5.56
C ARG A 96 -0.61 -16.44 -6.96
N SER A 97 -0.85 -15.44 -7.79
CA SER A 97 -0.29 -15.37 -9.15
C SER A 97 1.23 -15.27 -9.16
N LEU A 98 1.81 -14.72 -8.11
CA LEU A 98 3.27 -14.57 -7.94
C LEU A 98 3.90 -15.68 -7.08
N GLU A 99 3.08 -16.64 -6.65
CA GLU A 99 3.53 -17.72 -5.76
C GLU A 99 4.16 -17.19 -4.46
N ILE A 100 3.55 -16.15 -3.88
CA ILE A 100 3.95 -15.54 -2.62
C ILE A 100 2.89 -15.82 -1.57
N GLU A 101 3.30 -16.29 -0.38
CA GLU A 101 2.39 -16.49 0.74
C GLU A 101 2.01 -15.14 1.36
N LEU A 102 0.77 -15.02 1.84
CA LEU A 102 0.33 -13.80 2.53
C LEU A 102 1.17 -13.50 3.78
N SER A 103 1.72 -14.52 4.43
CA SER A 103 2.64 -14.36 5.56
C SER A 103 3.96 -13.66 5.18
N ASP A 104 4.32 -13.66 3.89
CA ASP A 104 5.50 -12.96 3.36
C ASP A 104 5.14 -11.60 2.72
N CYS A 105 3.91 -11.15 2.93
CA CYS A 105 3.42 -9.85 2.47
C CYS A 105 3.29 -8.88 3.62
N ALA A 106 3.56 -7.61 3.33
CA ALA A 106 3.22 -6.49 4.20
C ALA A 106 2.15 -5.62 3.53
N PHE A 107 1.35 -4.95 4.32
CA PHE A 107 0.42 -3.92 3.85
C PHE A 107 0.52 -2.69 4.73
N VAL A 108 0.56 -1.53 4.09
CA VAL A 108 0.61 -0.21 4.75
C VAL A 108 -0.72 0.49 4.51
N GLY A 109 -1.43 0.81 5.59
CA GLY A 109 -2.75 1.43 5.53
C GLY A 109 -2.95 2.53 6.55
N ASP A 110 -4.10 3.22 6.49
CA ASP A 110 -4.38 4.38 7.33
C ASP A 110 -5.80 4.43 7.91
N ASP A 111 -6.76 3.72 7.33
CA ASP A 111 -8.17 3.93 7.65
C ASP A 111 -8.94 2.60 7.77
N PHE A 112 -10.18 2.69 8.25
CA PHE A 112 -11.03 1.53 8.51
C PHE A 112 -11.15 0.55 7.33
N PRO A 113 -11.26 0.97 6.07
CA PRO A 113 -11.32 0.04 4.95
C PRO A 113 -10.11 -0.88 4.82
N ASP A 114 -8.96 -0.50 5.41
CA ASP A 114 -7.72 -1.27 5.35
C ASP A 114 -7.65 -2.38 6.40
N LEU A 115 -8.49 -2.32 7.45
CA LEU A 115 -8.40 -3.26 8.58
C LEU A 115 -8.48 -4.73 8.18
N PRO A 116 -9.41 -5.17 7.30
CA PRO A 116 -9.46 -6.58 6.92
C PRO A 116 -8.16 -7.06 6.30
N LEU A 117 -7.51 -6.25 5.47
CA LEU A 117 -6.24 -6.62 4.84
C LEU A 117 -5.08 -6.57 5.83
N LEU A 118 -5.04 -5.56 6.69
CA LEU A 118 -4.03 -5.45 7.76
C LEU A 118 -4.05 -6.66 8.70
N GLU A 119 -5.22 -7.21 8.97
CA GLU A 119 -5.38 -8.41 9.80
C GLU A 119 -5.00 -9.71 9.08
N THR A 120 -4.86 -9.68 7.76
CA THR A 120 -4.62 -10.88 6.93
C THR A 120 -3.15 -11.06 6.58
N VAL A 121 -2.39 -9.99 6.41
CA VAL A 121 -0.98 -10.04 5.98
C VAL A 121 -0.04 -10.46 7.11
N GLY A 122 1.18 -10.87 6.72
CA GLY A 122 2.22 -11.25 7.69
C GLY A 122 2.79 -10.07 8.47
N LEU A 123 2.82 -8.89 7.88
CA LEU A 123 3.29 -7.67 8.55
C LEU A 123 2.35 -6.50 8.24
N SER A 124 1.68 -5.99 9.26
CA SER A 124 0.79 -4.84 9.15
C SER A 124 1.48 -3.56 9.61
N VAL A 125 1.33 -2.50 8.82
CA VAL A 125 1.96 -1.21 9.08
C VAL A 125 0.92 -0.10 9.02
N ALA A 126 0.88 0.73 10.04
CA ALA A 126 0.08 1.95 10.08
C ALA A 126 0.98 3.16 9.86
N VAL A 127 0.53 4.10 9.04
CA VAL A 127 1.22 5.39 8.94
C VAL A 127 0.94 6.23 10.19
N ALA A 128 1.77 7.25 10.42
CA ALA A 128 1.68 8.08 11.63
C ALA A 128 0.32 8.81 11.74
N ASN A 129 -0.30 9.16 10.61
CA ASN A 129 -1.60 9.84 10.57
C ASN A 129 -2.79 8.88 10.47
N ALA A 130 -2.57 7.57 10.63
CA ALA A 130 -3.65 6.59 10.59
C ALA A 130 -4.64 6.80 11.76
N VAL A 131 -5.89 6.39 11.54
CA VAL A 131 -6.88 6.41 12.62
C VAL A 131 -6.45 5.47 13.75
N SER A 132 -6.86 5.79 14.99
CA SER A 132 -6.41 5.07 16.19
C SER A 132 -6.67 3.55 16.08
N ALA A 133 -7.81 3.14 15.55
CA ALA A 133 -8.16 1.73 15.41
C ALA A 133 -7.16 0.97 14.52
N VAL A 134 -6.61 1.62 13.51
CA VAL A 134 -5.58 1.04 12.64
C VAL A 134 -4.24 0.97 13.37
N GLN A 135 -3.83 2.05 14.04
CA GLN A 135 -2.58 2.08 14.79
C GLN A 135 -2.54 1.00 15.88
N GLU A 136 -3.65 0.78 16.58
CA GLU A 136 -3.74 -0.19 17.67
C GLU A 136 -3.65 -1.65 17.21
N ARG A 137 -3.98 -1.91 15.94
CA ARG A 137 -4.06 -3.28 15.39
C ARG A 137 -2.88 -3.66 14.50
N CYS A 138 -1.98 -2.73 14.21
CA CYS A 138 -0.84 -2.99 13.36
C CYS A 138 0.39 -3.39 14.16
N ASP A 139 1.28 -4.12 13.49
CA ASP A 139 2.59 -4.50 14.05
C ASP A 139 3.50 -3.28 14.23
N TYR A 140 3.37 -2.30 13.31
CA TYR A 140 4.11 -1.02 13.31
C TYR A 140 3.18 0.14 13.08
#